data_d00c8ecc9789c2a404d87d8af6940df6
#
_entry.id   d00c8ecc9789c2a404d87d8af6940df6
#
_cell.length_a   1.000
_cell.length_b   1.000
_cell.length_c   1.000
_cell.angle_alpha   90.00
_cell.angle_beta   90.00
_cell.angle_gamma   90.00
#
_symmetry.space_group_name_H-M   'P 1'
#
loop_
_entity.id
_entity.type
_entity.pdbx_description
1 polymer ?
#
loop_
_entity_poly.entity_id
_entity_poly.type
_entity_poly.pdbx_seq_one_letter_code
_entity_poly.pdbx_strand_id
1 'polypeptide(L)'
;DCTCALIGDKHVSFEQITDQTDYVVVTIGANGQEGADRLDMEMEPEDRPVLERAIAEATAAQKKVILVLNIAAPIDIAQYVDQVSAILCVYLPGMCGGQAAADILFGDVNPSGKLPLTFPKHYADTPTYLNFPGEGSEVTYGEGIYVGYRYYDKKHIEPLFPFGFGLSYTSFALSGLQ
;
A
#
# COMPACT_ATOMS: atom_id res chain seq x y z
N ASP A 1 -10.27 -15.50 -19.97
CA ASP A 1 -10.93 -15.72 -18.68
C ASP A 1 -9.84 -15.87 -17.63
N CYS A 2 -9.73 -14.93 -16.72
CA CYS A 2 -8.78 -14.95 -15.61
C CYS A 2 -9.56 -15.31 -14.34
N THR A 3 -9.10 -16.30 -13.59
CA THR A 3 -9.75 -16.70 -12.34
C THR A 3 -8.93 -16.16 -11.18
N CYS A 4 -9.52 -15.26 -10.41
CA CYS A 4 -8.90 -14.66 -9.22
C CYS A 4 -9.54 -15.23 -7.96
N ALA A 5 -8.73 -15.63 -6.99
CA ALA A 5 -9.18 -15.85 -5.64
C ALA A 5 -9.09 -14.49 -4.89
N LEU A 6 -10.23 -14.00 -4.41
CA LEU A 6 -10.34 -12.74 -3.68
C LEU A 6 -10.26 -13.02 -2.19
N ILE A 7 -9.26 -12.48 -1.53
CA ILE A 7 -9.09 -12.58 -0.08
C ILE A 7 -9.12 -11.14 0.45
N GLY A 8 -10.16 -10.77 1.13
CA GLY A 8 -10.24 -9.44 1.74
C GLY A 8 -11.53 -9.21 2.49
N ASP A 9 -11.40 -8.46 3.56
CA ASP A 9 -12.39 -7.99 4.52
C ASP A 9 -13.16 -9.06 5.33
N LYS A 10 -13.65 -8.67 6.49
CA LYS A 10 -14.22 -9.43 7.62
C LYS A 10 -15.28 -10.51 7.31
N HIS A 11 -15.61 -10.74 6.04
CA HIS A 11 -16.67 -11.66 5.61
C HIS A 11 -16.31 -12.55 4.41
N VAL A 12 -15.05 -12.66 4.01
CA VAL A 12 -14.71 -13.44 2.83
C VAL A 12 -14.31 -14.86 3.21
N SER A 13 -15.06 -15.82 2.66
CA SER A 13 -14.60 -17.20 2.59
C SER A 13 -13.34 -17.26 1.73
N PHE A 14 -12.29 -17.85 2.26
CA PHE A 14 -11.08 -18.15 1.52
C PHE A 14 -11.43 -19.14 0.41
N GLU A 15 -11.50 -18.68 -0.82
CA GLU A 15 -11.64 -19.59 -1.96
C GLU A 15 -10.35 -20.40 -2.12
N GLN A 16 -10.47 -21.70 -2.34
CA GLN A 16 -9.30 -22.55 -2.52
C GLN A 16 -8.55 -22.15 -3.78
N ILE A 17 -7.23 -22.05 -3.67
CA ILE A 17 -6.36 -21.94 -4.84
C ILE A 17 -6.42 -23.28 -5.59
N THR A 18 -6.78 -23.23 -6.87
CA THR A 18 -6.88 -24.38 -7.75
C THR A 18 -5.89 -24.26 -8.91
N ASP A 19 -5.77 -25.30 -9.71
CA ASP A 19 -4.96 -25.27 -10.94
C ASP A 19 -5.43 -24.18 -11.91
N GLN A 20 -6.72 -23.81 -11.87
CA GLN A 20 -7.32 -22.77 -12.70
C GLN A 20 -7.10 -21.34 -12.16
N THR A 21 -6.56 -21.19 -10.95
CA THR A 21 -6.25 -19.88 -10.38
C THR A 21 -5.02 -19.31 -11.06
N ASP A 22 -5.09 -18.11 -11.63
CA ASP A 22 -3.95 -17.41 -12.20
C ASP A 22 -3.28 -16.50 -11.19
N TYR A 23 -4.07 -15.77 -10.41
CA TYR A 23 -3.60 -14.81 -9.42
C TYR A 23 -4.37 -14.93 -8.11
N VAL A 24 -3.70 -14.62 -7.02
CA VAL A 24 -4.30 -14.45 -5.70
C VAL A 24 -4.31 -12.97 -5.38
N VAL A 25 -5.49 -12.38 -5.22
CA VAL A 25 -5.64 -10.97 -4.88
C VAL A 25 -5.98 -10.86 -3.40
N VAL A 26 -5.14 -10.13 -2.66
CA VAL A 26 -5.33 -9.86 -1.22
C VAL A 26 -5.59 -8.39 -1.04
N THR A 27 -6.70 -8.04 -0.41
CA THR A 27 -7.01 -6.65 -0.05
C THR A 27 -6.77 -6.45 1.44
N ILE A 28 -6.01 -5.41 1.77
CA ILE A 28 -5.73 -4.99 3.14
C ILE A 28 -6.25 -3.58 3.34
N GLY A 29 -6.94 -3.39 4.45
CA GLY A 29 -7.39 -2.10 4.91
C GLY A 29 -6.51 -1.55 6.02
N ALA A 30 -6.58 -0.25 6.23
CA ALA A 30 -6.12 0.37 7.45
C ALA A 30 -7.09 1.46 7.83
N ASN A 31 -7.57 1.39 9.07
CA ASN A 31 -8.48 2.38 9.59
C ASN A 31 -7.74 3.72 9.71
N GLY A 32 -8.43 4.79 9.35
CA GLY A 32 -8.03 6.16 9.58
C GLY A 32 -9.29 6.98 9.62
N GLN A 33 -9.52 7.67 10.72
CA GLN A 33 -10.72 8.50 10.87
C GLN A 33 -10.38 9.81 11.55
N GLU A 34 -11.18 10.82 11.29
CA GLU A 34 -11.07 12.10 11.97
C GLU A 34 -11.26 11.93 13.48
N GLY A 35 -10.37 12.52 14.27
CA GLY A 35 -10.43 12.46 15.73
C GLY A 35 -9.91 11.18 16.37
N ALA A 36 -9.37 10.25 15.59
CA ALA A 36 -8.72 9.04 16.09
C ALA A 36 -7.52 8.67 15.20
N ASP A 37 -6.36 9.17 15.59
CA ASP A 37 -5.11 8.89 14.90
C ASP A 37 -4.64 7.45 15.15
N ARG A 38 -3.98 6.88 14.15
CA ARG A 38 -3.21 5.65 14.33
C ARG A 38 -1.94 5.97 15.09
N LEU A 39 -1.61 5.12 16.05
CA LEU A 39 -0.42 5.31 16.90
C LEU A 39 0.87 4.82 16.23
N ASP A 40 0.74 4.00 15.22
CA ASP A 40 1.86 3.37 14.50
C ASP A 40 1.48 3.09 13.04
N MET A 41 2.36 2.39 12.32
CA MET A 41 2.17 1.95 10.95
C MET A 41 1.81 0.45 10.85
N GLU A 42 1.56 -0.22 11.97
CA GLU A 42 1.26 -1.65 11.94
C GLU A 42 0.01 -1.94 11.10
N MET A 43 0.04 -3.08 10.47
CA MET A 43 -1.14 -3.65 9.82
C MET A 43 -2.16 -4.05 10.87
N GLU A 44 -3.44 -3.97 10.54
CA GLU A 44 -4.49 -4.47 11.45
C GLU A 44 -4.19 -5.93 11.84
N PRO A 45 -4.37 -6.29 13.12
CA PRO A 45 -4.01 -7.63 13.62
C PRO A 45 -4.68 -8.78 12.87
N GLU A 46 -5.88 -8.56 12.36
CA GLU A 46 -6.63 -9.52 11.56
C GLU A 46 -6.13 -9.68 10.12
N ASP A 47 -5.53 -8.66 9.54
CA ASP A 47 -5.10 -8.65 8.14
C ASP A 47 -3.74 -9.35 7.94
N ARG A 48 -2.84 -9.23 8.91
CA ARG A 48 -1.51 -9.85 8.84
C ARG A 48 -1.57 -11.37 8.60
N PRO A 49 -2.31 -12.17 9.39
CA PRO A 49 -2.43 -13.61 9.16
C PRO A 49 -3.05 -13.95 7.80
N VAL A 50 -3.97 -13.12 7.31
CA VAL A 50 -4.61 -13.32 6.00
C VAL A 50 -3.59 -13.15 4.88
N LEU A 51 -2.79 -12.08 4.92
CA LEU A 51 -1.74 -11.83 3.93
C LEU A 51 -0.68 -12.93 3.95
N GLU A 52 -0.16 -13.28 5.12
CA GLU A 52 0.87 -14.31 5.28
C GLU A 52 0.40 -15.68 4.78
N ARG A 53 -0.84 -16.04 5.10
CA ARG A 53 -1.45 -17.26 4.62
C ARG A 53 -1.60 -17.25 3.10
N ALA A 54 -2.09 -16.16 2.52
CA ALA A 54 -2.27 -16.03 1.08
C ALA A 54 -0.94 -16.14 0.34
N ILE A 55 0.12 -15.50 0.84
CA ILE A 55 1.47 -15.61 0.28
C ILE A 55 1.98 -17.05 0.36
N ALA A 56 1.83 -17.71 1.51
CA ALA A 56 2.30 -19.08 1.71
C ALA A 56 1.58 -20.07 0.78
N GLU A 57 0.25 -20.02 0.71
CA GLU A 57 -0.56 -20.90 -0.14
C GLU A 57 -0.31 -20.63 -1.64
N ALA A 58 -0.22 -19.36 -2.05
CA ALA A 58 0.09 -19.00 -3.43
C ALA A 58 1.50 -19.47 -3.83
N THR A 59 2.48 -19.29 -2.96
CA THR A 59 3.85 -19.77 -3.19
C THR A 59 3.89 -21.29 -3.35
N ALA A 60 3.22 -22.03 -2.48
CA ALA A 60 3.13 -23.49 -2.56
C ALA A 60 2.46 -23.96 -3.86
N ALA A 61 1.46 -23.21 -4.35
CA ALA A 61 0.76 -23.48 -5.61
C ALA A 61 1.45 -22.86 -6.85
N GLN A 62 2.59 -22.20 -6.68
CA GLN A 62 3.31 -21.46 -7.74
C GLN A 62 2.45 -20.38 -8.42
N LYS A 63 1.58 -19.73 -7.67
CA LYS A 63 0.72 -18.64 -8.13
C LYS A 63 1.26 -17.29 -7.71
N LYS A 64 0.87 -16.24 -8.41
CA LYS A 64 1.28 -14.86 -8.14
C LYS A 64 0.31 -14.18 -7.16
N VAL A 65 0.86 -13.39 -6.24
CA VAL A 65 0.06 -12.58 -5.30
C VAL A 65 0.04 -11.13 -5.76
N ILE A 66 -1.13 -10.53 -5.75
CA ILE A 66 -1.35 -9.10 -5.95
C ILE A 66 -1.92 -8.54 -4.64
N LEU A 67 -1.22 -7.58 -4.07
CA LEU A 67 -1.64 -6.90 -2.86
C LEU A 67 -2.37 -5.60 -3.21
N VAL A 68 -3.62 -5.47 -2.77
CA VAL A 68 -4.42 -4.24 -2.91
C VAL A 68 -4.48 -3.54 -1.56
N LEU A 69 -4.06 -2.29 -1.51
CA LEU A 69 -4.03 -1.48 -0.30
C LEU A 69 -5.17 -0.45 -0.32
N ASN A 70 -6.16 -0.66 0.54
CA ASN A 70 -7.25 0.29 0.80
C ASN A 70 -6.95 1.02 2.12
N ILE A 71 -6.08 2.00 2.08
CA ILE A 71 -5.47 2.64 3.24
C ILE A 71 -5.50 4.16 3.12
N ALA A 72 -5.67 4.86 4.24
CA ALA A 72 -5.59 6.32 4.27
C ALA A 72 -4.16 6.85 4.34
N ALA A 73 -3.24 6.07 4.92
CA ALA A 73 -1.84 6.41 5.15
C ALA A 73 -0.96 5.16 5.01
N PRO A 74 0.36 5.27 4.88
CA PRO A 74 1.27 4.13 4.81
C PRO A 74 1.11 3.16 5.96
N ILE A 75 1.29 1.88 5.66
CA ILE A 75 1.37 0.78 6.63
C ILE A 75 2.68 0.03 6.43
N ASP A 76 3.12 -0.69 7.46
CA ASP A 76 4.36 -1.48 7.41
C ASP A 76 4.15 -2.75 6.57
N ILE A 77 4.60 -2.67 5.32
CA ILE A 77 4.58 -3.76 4.35
C ILE A 77 5.97 -4.11 3.82
N ALA A 78 7.03 -3.49 4.35
CA ALA A 78 8.38 -3.63 3.81
C ALA A 78 8.81 -5.09 3.66
N GLN A 79 8.45 -5.94 4.62
CA GLN A 79 8.80 -7.36 4.61
C GLN A 79 8.07 -8.19 3.54
N TYR A 80 6.98 -7.67 2.96
CA TYR A 80 6.14 -8.40 1.99
C TYR A 80 6.39 -7.98 0.54
N VAL A 81 7.06 -6.86 0.30
CA VAL A 81 7.23 -6.28 -1.05
C VAL A 81 7.86 -7.26 -2.03
N ASP A 82 8.88 -8.00 -1.59
CA ASP A 82 9.55 -9.00 -2.42
C ASP A 82 8.81 -10.34 -2.52
N GLN A 83 7.74 -10.51 -1.75
CA GLN A 83 6.94 -11.74 -1.71
C GLN A 83 5.67 -11.64 -2.56
N VAL A 84 5.33 -10.45 -3.05
CA VAL A 84 4.17 -10.20 -3.90
C VAL A 84 4.61 -9.78 -5.30
N SER A 85 3.79 -10.07 -6.29
CA SER A 85 4.12 -9.76 -7.69
C SER A 85 3.76 -8.33 -8.09
N ALA A 86 2.78 -7.75 -7.42
CA ALA A 86 2.34 -6.37 -7.62
C ALA A 86 1.66 -5.82 -6.38
N ILE A 87 1.71 -4.50 -6.23
CA ILE A 87 0.99 -3.75 -5.19
C ILE A 87 0.17 -2.66 -5.89
N LEU A 88 -1.13 -2.64 -5.63
CA LEU A 88 -2.06 -1.60 -6.06
C LEU A 88 -2.55 -0.81 -4.85
N CYS A 89 -2.12 0.43 -4.69
CA CYS A 89 -2.60 1.31 -3.64
C CYS A 89 -3.79 2.12 -4.17
N VAL A 90 -4.98 1.83 -3.67
CA VAL A 90 -6.23 2.49 -4.07
C VAL A 90 -6.64 3.59 -3.09
N TYR A 91 -5.92 3.75 -2.00
CA TYR A 91 -6.26 4.70 -0.92
C TYR A 91 -7.69 4.52 -0.43
N LEU A 92 -8.48 5.61 -0.38
CA LEU A 92 -9.90 5.61 -0.02
C LEU A 92 -10.73 5.82 -1.30
N PRO A 93 -10.99 4.77 -2.08
CA PRO A 93 -11.45 4.89 -3.46
C PRO A 93 -12.95 5.23 -3.59
N GLY A 94 -13.68 5.27 -2.49
CA GLY A 94 -15.10 5.58 -2.48
C GLY A 94 -15.99 4.48 -3.09
N MET A 95 -17.18 4.87 -3.53
CA MET A 95 -18.25 3.95 -3.91
C MET A 95 -17.91 3.04 -5.12
N CYS A 96 -17.14 3.56 -6.08
CA CYS A 96 -16.76 2.81 -7.29
C CYS A 96 -15.37 2.16 -7.19
N GLY A 97 -14.80 2.08 -5.99
CA GLY A 97 -13.43 1.62 -5.78
C GLY A 97 -13.16 0.20 -6.26
N GLY A 98 -14.09 -0.72 -6.04
CA GLY A 98 -13.97 -2.09 -6.52
C GLY A 98 -13.91 -2.18 -8.05
N GLN A 99 -14.77 -1.43 -8.75
CA GLN A 99 -14.75 -1.39 -10.22
C GLN A 99 -13.44 -0.77 -10.72
N ALA A 100 -13.01 0.35 -10.14
CA ALA A 100 -11.77 1.02 -10.55
C ALA A 100 -10.53 0.12 -10.34
N ALA A 101 -10.49 -0.62 -9.22
CA ALA A 101 -9.42 -1.59 -8.98
C ALA A 101 -9.44 -2.72 -10.01
N ALA A 102 -10.62 -3.27 -10.32
CA ALA A 102 -10.79 -4.32 -11.32
C ALA A 102 -10.34 -3.84 -12.71
N ASP A 103 -10.78 -2.66 -13.15
CA ASP A 103 -10.42 -2.10 -14.45
C ASP A 103 -8.89 -1.97 -14.61
N ILE A 104 -8.18 -1.61 -13.53
CA ILE A 104 -6.71 -1.56 -13.53
C ILE A 104 -6.14 -2.98 -13.56
N LEU A 105 -6.60 -3.88 -12.69
CA LEU A 105 -6.05 -5.24 -12.58
C LEU A 105 -6.22 -6.05 -13.87
N PHE A 106 -7.34 -5.84 -14.59
CA PHE A 106 -7.61 -6.52 -15.86
C PHE A 106 -7.06 -5.76 -17.08
N GLY A 107 -6.52 -4.56 -16.89
CA GLY A 107 -5.87 -3.78 -17.94
C GLY A 107 -6.82 -2.95 -18.80
N ASP A 108 -8.08 -2.81 -18.42
CA ASP A 108 -9.04 -1.95 -19.11
C ASP A 108 -8.67 -0.48 -18.92
N VAL A 109 -8.04 -0.15 -17.80
CA VAL A 109 -7.51 1.18 -17.49
C VAL A 109 -6.02 1.09 -17.15
N ASN A 110 -5.22 1.95 -17.80
CA ASN A 110 -3.80 2.07 -17.51
C ASN A 110 -3.58 2.83 -16.19
N PRO A 111 -2.87 2.27 -15.20
CA PRO A 111 -2.56 2.99 -13.98
C PRO A 111 -1.65 4.19 -14.28
N SER A 112 -2.05 5.37 -13.84
CA SER A 112 -1.31 6.63 -14.06
C SER A 112 -1.08 7.42 -12.77
N GLY A 113 -1.68 7.00 -11.67
CA GLY A 113 -1.53 7.61 -10.36
C GLY A 113 -0.10 7.52 -9.84
N LYS A 114 0.31 8.56 -9.11
CA LYS A 114 1.61 8.63 -8.43
C LYS A 114 1.38 8.82 -6.95
N LEU A 115 2.25 8.26 -6.12
CA LEU A 115 2.14 8.37 -4.68
C LEU A 115 2.23 9.85 -4.25
N PRO A 116 1.23 10.38 -3.54
CA PRO A 116 1.23 11.76 -3.06
C PRO A 116 2.02 11.93 -1.76
N LEU A 117 2.65 10.87 -1.28
CA LEU A 117 3.44 10.84 -0.05
C LEU A 117 4.55 9.79 -0.14
N THR A 118 5.51 9.87 0.74
CA THR A 118 6.60 8.89 0.86
C THR A 118 6.16 7.73 1.74
N PHE A 119 6.38 6.49 1.30
CA PHE A 119 6.23 5.29 2.11
C PHE A 119 7.56 4.99 2.79
N PRO A 120 7.68 5.09 4.11
CA PRO A 120 8.90 4.72 4.83
C PRO A 120 9.05 3.20 4.87
N LYS A 121 10.26 2.71 5.11
CA LYS A 121 10.51 1.29 5.39
C LYS A 121 10.06 0.91 6.80
N HIS A 122 10.27 1.83 7.76
CA HIS A 122 9.94 1.63 9.16
C HIS A 122 9.28 2.89 9.74
N TYR A 123 8.45 2.73 10.72
CA TYR A 123 7.82 3.84 11.42
C TYR A 123 8.86 4.82 12.00
N ALA A 124 9.97 4.29 12.52
CA ALA A 124 11.07 5.09 13.04
C ALA A 124 11.76 5.99 12.00
N ASP A 125 11.56 5.74 10.71
CA ASP A 125 12.10 6.57 9.62
C ASP A 125 11.24 7.80 9.34
N THR A 126 10.09 7.95 10.01
CA THR A 126 9.22 9.12 9.80
C THR A 126 9.77 10.36 10.51
N PRO A 127 9.62 11.57 9.92
CA PRO A 127 10.14 12.80 10.52
C PRO A 127 9.51 13.16 11.87
N THR A 128 8.32 12.60 12.14
CA THR A 128 7.54 12.90 13.33
C THR A 128 7.67 11.84 14.44
N TYR A 129 8.43 10.78 14.21
CA TYR A 129 8.51 9.61 15.09
C TYR A 129 8.73 9.94 16.58
N LEU A 130 9.60 10.91 16.86
CA LEU A 130 9.90 11.33 18.25
C LEU A 130 8.95 12.41 18.80
N ASN A 131 8.11 12.99 17.96
CA ASN A 131 7.27 14.14 18.33
C ASN A 131 5.76 13.82 18.30
N PHE A 132 5.35 12.74 17.68
CA PHE A 132 3.96 12.31 17.62
C PHE A 132 3.71 11.18 18.63
N PRO A 133 2.58 11.19 19.34
CA PRO A 133 1.46 12.13 19.29
C PRO A 133 1.67 13.43 20.12
N GLY A 134 2.82 13.62 20.73
CA GLY A 134 3.14 14.72 21.61
C GLY A 134 3.19 14.32 23.08
N GLU A 135 3.51 15.28 23.95
CA GLU A 135 3.56 15.08 25.39
C GLU A 135 2.59 16.04 26.09
N GLY A 136 1.68 15.47 26.88
CA GLY A 136 0.65 16.26 27.57
C GLY A 136 -0.29 16.95 26.59
N SER A 137 -0.26 18.29 26.55
CA SER A 137 -1.05 19.10 25.62
C SER A 137 -0.20 19.77 24.53
N GLU A 138 1.06 19.36 24.39
CA GLU A 138 2.00 19.98 23.45
C GLU A 138 2.43 18.99 22.37
N VAL A 139 2.49 19.51 21.13
CA VAL A 139 3.03 18.79 19.98
C VAL A 139 4.12 19.64 19.33
N THR A 140 5.31 19.05 19.19
CA THR A 140 6.44 19.74 18.57
C THR A 140 6.55 19.34 17.10
N TYR A 141 6.50 20.34 16.20
CA TYR A 141 6.78 20.17 14.76
C TYR A 141 8.29 20.28 14.51
N GLY A 142 9.04 19.27 15.00
CA GLY A 142 10.50 19.29 14.99
C GLY A 142 11.14 19.17 13.59
N GLU A 143 10.40 18.72 12.61
CA GLU A 143 10.87 18.59 11.22
C GLU A 143 11.05 19.92 10.49
N GLY A 144 10.39 21.01 10.95
CA GLY A 144 10.48 22.33 10.34
C GLY A 144 10.08 22.32 8.86
N ILE A 145 10.98 22.76 7.96
CA ILE A 145 10.75 22.77 6.50
C ILE A 145 10.94 21.40 5.85
N TYR A 146 11.47 20.43 6.59
CA TYR A 146 11.78 19.09 6.08
C TYR A 146 10.58 18.14 6.20
N VAL A 147 9.44 18.52 5.63
CA VAL A 147 8.22 17.74 5.60
C VAL A 147 8.25 16.77 4.42
N GLY A 148 7.77 15.54 4.64
CA GLY A 148 7.65 14.51 3.59
C GLY A 148 8.99 14.15 2.96
N TYR A 149 9.03 14.02 1.63
CA TYR A 149 10.22 13.59 0.88
C TYR A 149 11.48 14.42 1.17
N ARG A 150 11.33 15.72 1.51
CA ARG A 150 12.47 16.60 1.84
C ARG A 150 13.25 16.13 3.06
N TYR A 151 12.58 15.48 4.01
CA TYR A 151 13.23 14.87 5.16
C TYR A 151 14.10 13.68 4.74
N TYR A 152 13.53 12.77 3.96
CA TYR A 152 14.24 11.59 3.47
C TYR A 152 15.46 11.97 2.63
N ASP A 153 15.31 12.91 1.72
CA ASP A 153 16.40 13.43 0.91
C ASP A 153 17.49 14.06 1.78
N LYS A 154 17.11 14.91 2.74
CA LYS A 154 18.08 15.59 3.62
C LYS A 154 18.84 14.64 4.52
N LYS A 155 18.17 13.61 5.01
CA LYS A 155 18.74 12.59 5.90
C LYS A 155 19.41 11.44 5.17
N HIS A 156 19.27 11.37 3.84
CA HIS A 156 19.73 10.24 3.02
C HIS A 156 19.12 8.90 3.48
N ILE A 157 17.84 8.93 3.88
CA ILE A 157 17.07 7.74 4.24
C ILE A 157 16.40 7.23 2.98
N GLU A 158 16.68 5.99 2.61
CA GLU A 158 16.03 5.34 1.48
C GLU A 158 14.61 4.88 1.87
N PRO A 159 13.56 5.45 1.28
CA PRO A 159 12.19 5.02 1.57
C PRO A 159 11.86 3.66 0.91
N LEU A 160 10.76 3.05 1.33
CA LEU A 160 10.20 1.90 0.63
C LEU A 160 9.71 2.29 -0.77
N PHE A 161 8.90 3.35 -0.84
CA PHE A 161 8.50 3.99 -2.09
C PHE A 161 8.60 5.51 -1.95
N PRO A 162 9.32 6.21 -2.84
CA PRO A 162 9.44 7.66 -2.74
C PRO A 162 8.15 8.37 -3.14
N PHE A 163 7.98 9.61 -2.69
CA PHE A 163 6.98 10.54 -3.20
C PHE A 163 7.06 10.60 -4.74
N GLY A 164 5.91 10.54 -5.40
CA GLY A 164 5.82 10.57 -6.86
C GLY A 164 6.07 9.21 -7.54
N PHE A 165 6.36 8.17 -6.79
CA PHE A 165 6.50 6.81 -7.33
C PHE A 165 5.17 6.30 -7.90
N GLY A 166 5.26 5.55 -8.99
CA GLY A 166 4.13 4.85 -9.57
C GLY A 166 4.51 4.29 -10.94
N LEU A 167 4.19 3.02 -11.12
CA LEU A 167 4.37 2.30 -12.38
C LEU A 167 3.15 2.51 -13.29
N SER A 168 3.34 2.17 -14.55
CA SER A 168 2.30 2.25 -15.58
C SER A 168 2.48 1.09 -16.55
N TYR A 169 1.42 0.72 -17.26
CA TYR A 169 1.52 -0.32 -18.30
C TYR A 169 2.15 0.24 -19.60
N THR A 170 2.39 1.55 -19.65
CA THR A 170 3.03 2.23 -20.77
C THR A 170 4.15 3.14 -20.29
N SER A 171 4.91 3.66 -21.21
CA SER A 171 5.92 4.69 -20.96
C SER A 171 5.46 6.04 -21.46
N PHE A 172 5.91 7.11 -20.82
CA PHE A 172 5.60 8.49 -21.18
C PHE A 172 6.88 9.22 -21.58
N ALA A 173 6.84 9.99 -22.67
CA ALA A 173 7.90 10.89 -23.07
C ALA A 173 7.41 12.34 -23.01
N LEU A 174 8.13 13.18 -22.26
CA LEU A 174 7.86 14.61 -22.22
C LEU A 174 8.77 15.29 -23.24
N SER A 175 8.19 16.12 -24.10
CA SER A 175 8.94 16.88 -25.12
C SER A 175 8.31 18.25 -25.34
N GLY A 176 9.07 19.17 -25.95
CA GLY A 176 8.56 20.48 -26.36
C GLY A 176 8.29 21.43 -25.20
N LEU A 177 9.01 21.32 -24.09
CA LEU A 177 8.96 22.29 -22.99
C LEU A 177 9.44 23.66 -23.54
N GLN A 178 8.57 24.70 -23.44
CA GLN A 178 8.86 26.09 -23.83
C GLN A 178 8.77 26.99 -22.60
#